data_f34c77bf304c9e8eff99639e83b58913
#
_entry.id   f34c77bf304c9e8eff99639e83b58913
#
_cell.length_a   1.000
_cell.length_b   1.000
_cell.length_c   1.000
_cell.angle_alpha   90.00
_cell.angle_beta   90.00
_cell.angle_gamma   90.00
#
_symmetry.space_group_name_H-M   'P 1'
#
loop_
_entity.id
_entity.type
_entity.pdbx_description
1 polymer ?
#
loop_
_entity_poly.entity_id
_entity_poly.type
_entity_poly.pdbx_seq_one_letter_code
_entity_poly.pdbx_strand_id
1 'polypeptide(L)'
;MSEEDTRLTARSGYQPQFSWSYLQPKYWLIWLGIFGLILLAFVPFRLRDKLASYIGKIVARKAQKQRHRAKINLQYCFPHWTEAQREQTIEEMFVIVTQVMLGIGEIAIRSKRHLQRRSCFTGLEHIHRAREQGKNIILLVPHAWAIDASGIILHTHGMPMTSMYNPHRNPLVDWLWTFARQRFGGKMHARQNGIKPFLNHVKQGDMGYYLPDEDYGAELSVFVDFFATYKATLPGINKIARLAKAAVIPMFPRYNALSGKYEIEIHPAMTLSDDPEQAARAMNQEIESFVTATPAQYVWILRLLKTRKDGTDIYA
;
A
#
# COMPACT_ATOMS: atom_id res chain seq x y z
N MET A 1 -17.69 22.03 -12.83
CA MET A 1 -16.45 22.22 -12.03
C MET A 1 -15.63 23.25 -12.81
N SER A 2 -15.40 24.43 -12.25
CA SER A 2 -14.67 25.51 -12.92
C SER A 2 -13.18 25.18 -13.04
N GLU A 3 -12.44 25.81 -13.97
CA GLU A 3 -10.97 25.68 -14.06
C GLU A 3 -10.27 26.08 -12.76
N GLU A 4 -10.88 26.97 -12.01
CA GLU A 4 -10.41 27.44 -10.71
C GLU A 4 -10.57 26.37 -9.62
N ASP A 5 -11.67 25.61 -9.61
CA ASP A 5 -11.87 24.44 -8.74
C ASP A 5 -10.86 23.33 -9.06
N THR A 6 -10.55 23.15 -10.34
CA THR A 6 -9.52 22.17 -10.78
C THR A 6 -8.13 22.58 -10.33
N ARG A 7 -7.79 23.89 -10.31
CA ARG A 7 -6.50 24.39 -9.83
C ARG A 7 -6.38 24.36 -8.30
N LEU A 8 -7.47 24.60 -7.57
CA LEU A 8 -7.50 24.50 -6.11
C LEU A 8 -7.38 23.04 -5.64
N THR A 9 -8.09 22.11 -6.28
CA THR A 9 -7.95 20.67 -5.97
C THR A 9 -6.57 20.10 -6.33
N ALA A 10 -5.91 20.66 -7.36
CA ALA A 10 -4.53 20.29 -7.69
C ALA A 10 -3.50 20.76 -6.65
N ARG A 11 -3.80 21.83 -5.89
CA ARG A 11 -2.93 22.36 -4.82
C ARG A 11 -3.17 21.74 -3.45
N SER A 12 -4.40 21.31 -3.15
CA SER A 12 -4.79 20.81 -1.82
C SER A 12 -4.92 19.28 -1.74
N GLY A 13 -4.77 18.57 -2.87
CA GLY A 13 -5.12 17.15 -2.97
C GLY A 13 -6.63 16.91 -3.08
N TYR A 14 -7.01 15.65 -3.31
CA TYR A 14 -8.42 15.25 -3.39
C TYR A 14 -9.06 15.32 -2.00
N GLN A 15 -10.14 16.09 -1.87
CA GLN A 15 -10.90 16.23 -0.63
C GLN A 15 -12.36 15.87 -0.88
N PRO A 16 -12.75 14.60 -0.74
CA PRO A 16 -14.15 14.21 -0.88
C PRO A 16 -14.97 14.84 0.24
N GLN A 17 -16.06 15.52 -0.15
CA GLN A 17 -16.99 16.11 0.82
C GLN A 17 -18.04 15.09 1.25
N PHE A 18 -18.48 15.19 2.51
CA PHE A 18 -19.61 14.41 2.98
C PHE A 18 -20.88 14.79 2.21
N SER A 19 -21.63 13.80 1.76
CA SER A 19 -22.93 14.00 1.14
C SER A 19 -24.04 13.41 2.02
N TRP A 20 -25.11 14.16 2.23
CA TRP A 20 -26.31 13.68 2.94
C TRP A 20 -26.92 12.43 2.28
N SER A 21 -26.67 12.24 0.99
CA SER A 21 -27.06 11.02 0.28
C SER A 21 -26.47 9.75 0.86
N TYR A 22 -25.36 9.84 1.61
CA TYR A 22 -24.71 8.71 2.28
C TYR A 22 -25.53 8.15 3.45
N LEU A 23 -26.56 8.84 3.91
CA LEU A 23 -27.49 8.36 4.95
C LEU A 23 -28.66 7.54 4.36
N GLN A 24 -28.77 7.42 3.04
CA GLN A 24 -29.82 6.63 2.39
C GLN A 24 -29.74 5.13 2.78
N PRO A 25 -30.87 4.39 2.77
CA PRO A 25 -30.92 2.97 3.16
C PRO A 25 -29.93 2.06 2.45
N LYS A 26 -29.58 2.34 1.20
CA LYS A 26 -28.58 1.57 0.42
C LYS A 26 -27.19 1.55 1.06
N TYR A 27 -26.88 2.46 1.98
CA TYR A 27 -25.60 2.54 2.67
C TYR A 27 -25.64 2.02 4.13
N TRP A 28 -26.81 1.68 4.66
CA TRP A 28 -26.95 1.30 6.07
C TRP A 28 -26.10 0.10 6.46
N LEU A 29 -25.96 -0.89 5.58
CA LEU A 29 -25.08 -2.04 5.84
C LEU A 29 -23.60 -1.61 5.97
N ILE A 30 -23.18 -0.62 5.18
CA ILE A 30 -21.82 -0.07 5.28
C ILE A 30 -21.66 0.66 6.62
N TRP A 31 -22.65 1.48 7.00
CA TRP A 31 -22.64 2.17 8.31
C TRP A 31 -22.61 1.19 9.48
N LEU A 32 -23.37 0.10 9.43
CA LEU A 32 -23.33 -0.95 10.43
C LEU A 32 -21.92 -1.57 10.53
N GLY A 33 -21.28 -1.84 9.39
CA GLY A 33 -19.90 -2.31 9.35
C GLY A 33 -18.91 -1.30 9.96
N ILE A 34 -19.05 -0.01 9.64
CA ILE A 34 -18.24 1.07 10.23
C ILE A 34 -18.43 1.14 11.74
N PHE A 35 -19.67 1.10 12.21
CA PHE A 35 -19.97 1.08 13.65
C PHE A 35 -19.29 -0.11 14.34
N GLY A 36 -19.35 -1.29 13.75
CA GLY A 36 -18.61 -2.47 14.21
C GLY A 36 -17.10 -2.23 14.29
N LEU A 37 -16.49 -1.63 13.27
CA LEU A 37 -15.06 -1.29 13.25
C LEU A 37 -14.70 -0.23 14.30
N ILE A 38 -15.59 0.74 14.57
CA ILE A 38 -15.43 1.73 15.62
C ILE A 38 -15.42 1.04 17.00
N LEU A 39 -16.33 0.12 17.24
CA LEU A 39 -16.34 -0.66 18.49
C LEU A 39 -15.05 -1.49 18.64
N LEU A 40 -14.62 -2.17 17.58
CA LEU A 40 -13.39 -2.95 17.56
C LEU A 40 -12.13 -2.12 17.78
N ALA A 41 -12.16 -0.82 17.49
CA ALA A 41 -11.05 0.09 17.78
C ALA A 41 -10.70 0.22 19.26
N PHE A 42 -11.64 -0.12 20.16
CA PHE A 42 -11.47 -0.08 21.63
C PHE A 42 -11.20 -1.46 22.22
N VAL A 43 -11.36 -2.53 21.43
CA VAL A 43 -11.06 -3.90 21.87
C VAL A 43 -9.53 -4.10 21.90
N PRO A 44 -8.96 -4.71 22.95
CA PRO A 44 -7.54 -5.05 22.98
C PRO A 44 -7.14 -5.86 21.75
N PHE A 45 -6.00 -5.52 21.16
CA PHE A 45 -5.58 -6.12 19.88
C PHE A 45 -5.54 -7.66 19.93
N ARG A 46 -5.12 -8.26 21.06
CA ARG A 46 -5.05 -9.71 21.21
C ARG A 46 -6.40 -10.40 21.01
N LEU A 47 -7.48 -9.82 21.53
CA LEU A 47 -8.83 -10.36 21.35
C LEU A 47 -9.33 -10.12 19.93
N ARG A 48 -9.11 -8.92 19.40
CA ARG A 48 -9.46 -8.57 18.02
C ARG A 48 -8.74 -9.47 17.03
N ASP A 49 -7.44 -9.70 17.20
CA ASP A 49 -6.64 -10.50 16.30
C ASP A 49 -6.98 -12.00 16.39
N LYS A 50 -7.38 -12.50 17.56
CA LYS A 50 -7.91 -13.85 17.70
C LYS A 50 -9.21 -14.03 16.91
N LEU A 51 -10.13 -13.05 17.02
CA LEU A 51 -11.35 -13.02 16.22
C LEU A 51 -11.02 -12.93 14.71
N ALA A 52 -10.10 -12.04 14.35
CA ALA A 52 -9.64 -11.85 12.98
C ALA A 52 -9.03 -13.14 12.40
N SER A 53 -8.26 -13.88 13.18
CA SER A 53 -7.67 -15.16 12.75
C SER A 53 -8.75 -16.19 12.45
N TYR A 54 -9.78 -16.28 13.27
CA TYR A 54 -10.91 -17.17 13.02
C TYR A 54 -11.66 -16.78 11.73
N ILE A 55 -12.02 -15.50 11.59
CA ILE A 55 -12.69 -14.98 10.40
C ILE A 55 -11.81 -15.13 9.16
N GLY A 56 -10.51 -14.83 9.27
CA GLY A 56 -9.55 -14.92 8.17
C GLY A 56 -9.45 -16.32 7.58
N LYS A 57 -9.46 -17.36 8.41
CA LYS A 57 -9.49 -18.76 7.97
C LYS A 57 -10.79 -19.10 7.22
N ILE A 58 -11.93 -18.57 7.66
CA ILE A 58 -13.21 -18.75 6.95
C ILE A 58 -13.17 -18.02 5.59
N VAL A 59 -12.67 -16.78 5.57
CA VAL A 59 -12.53 -15.99 4.34
C VAL A 59 -11.58 -16.68 3.37
N ALA A 60 -10.45 -17.23 3.86
CA ALA A 60 -9.51 -17.98 3.06
C ALA A 60 -10.17 -19.14 2.31
N ARG A 61 -11.11 -19.85 2.93
CA ARG A 61 -11.84 -20.98 2.31
C ARG A 61 -12.90 -20.52 1.30
N LYS A 62 -13.52 -19.35 1.52
CA LYS A 62 -14.64 -18.86 0.70
C LYS A 62 -14.22 -17.96 -0.47
N ALA A 63 -13.10 -17.26 -0.36
CA ALA A 63 -12.63 -16.28 -1.34
C ALA A 63 -11.91 -16.94 -2.54
N GLN A 64 -12.59 -17.81 -3.26
CA GLN A 64 -12.00 -18.68 -4.29
C GLN A 64 -11.24 -17.91 -5.38
N LYS A 65 -11.83 -16.82 -5.88
CA LYS A 65 -11.21 -15.98 -6.92
C LYS A 65 -9.90 -15.36 -6.47
N GLN A 66 -9.84 -14.87 -5.22
CA GLN A 66 -8.64 -14.26 -4.64
C GLN A 66 -7.59 -15.33 -4.35
N ARG A 67 -8.00 -16.48 -3.83
CA ARG A 67 -7.11 -17.64 -3.64
C ARG A 67 -6.49 -18.10 -4.94
N HIS A 68 -7.30 -18.25 -6.00
CA HIS A 68 -6.81 -18.65 -7.31
C HIS A 68 -5.70 -17.70 -7.81
N ARG A 69 -5.92 -16.39 -7.72
CA ARG A 69 -4.89 -15.39 -8.08
C ARG A 69 -3.63 -15.52 -7.25
N ALA A 70 -3.78 -15.64 -5.93
CA ALA A 70 -2.64 -15.79 -5.03
C ALA A 70 -1.86 -17.07 -5.33
N LYS A 71 -2.55 -18.18 -5.59
CA LYS A 71 -1.95 -19.46 -5.97
C LYS A 71 -1.12 -19.35 -7.24
N ILE A 72 -1.66 -18.73 -8.29
CA ILE A 72 -0.96 -18.50 -9.55
C ILE A 72 0.30 -17.65 -9.31
N ASN A 73 0.17 -16.50 -8.62
CA ASN A 73 1.31 -15.66 -8.33
C ASN A 73 2.41 -16.43 -7.58
N LEU A 74 2.05 -17.15 -6.52
CA LEU A 74 3.01 -17.94 -5.74
C LEU A 74 3.63 -19.08 -6.56
N GLN A 75 2.87 -19.72 -7.45
CA GLN A 75 3.38 -20.78 -8.31
C GLN A 75 4.44 -20.27 -9.28
N TYR A 76 4.22 -19.09 -9.90
CA TYR A 76 5.19 -18.49 -10.81
C TYR A 76 6.39 -17.88 -10.08
N CYS A 77 6.17 -17.24 -8.92
CA CYS A 77 7.24 -16.60 -8.17
C CYS A 77 8.10 -17.61 -7.37
N PHE A 78 7.48 -18.67 -6.85
CA PHE A 78 8.14 -19.70 -6.04
C PHE A 78 7.84 -21.11 -6.55
N PRO A 79 8.31 -21.49 -7.76
CA PRO A 79 8.02 -22.81 -8.35
C PRO A 79 8.54 -23.96 -7.51
N HIS A 80 9.60 -23.74 -6.73
CA HIS A 80 10.22 -24.74 -5.84
C HIS A 80 9.42 -24.98 -4.55
N TRP A 81 8.42 -24.15 -4.23
CA TRP A 81 7.58 -24.38 -3.05
C TRP A 81 6.62 -25.54 -3.31
N THR A 82 6.40 -26.32 -2.25
CA THR A 82 5.36 -27.36 -2.26
C THR A 82 3.98 -26.71 -2.26
N GLU A 83 2.97 -27.48 -2.68
CA GLU A 83 1.57 -27.02 -2.61
C GLU A 83 1.18 -26.63 -1.16
N ALA A 84 1.63 -27.41 -0.17
CA ALA A 84 1.37 -27.14 1.24
C ALA A 84 1.95 -25.78 1.70
N GLN A 85 3.15 -25.42 1.26
CA GLN A 85 3.76 -24.12 1.57
C GLN A 85 2.98 -22.96 0.94
N ARG A 86 2.53 -23.11 -0.31
CA ARG A 86 1.70 -22.09 -0.98
C ARG A 86 0.37 -21.91 -0.26
N GLU A 87 -0.31 -23.01 0.08
CA GLU A 87 -1.60 -22.98 0.78
C GLU A 87 -1.49 -22.39 2.18
N GLN A 88 -0.42 -22.70 2.93
CA GLN A 88 -0.14 -22.10 4.23
C GLN A 88 0.05 -20.58 4.09
N THR A 89 0.87 -20.14 3.14
CA THR A 89 1.10 -18.70 2.89
C THR A 89 -0.20 -17.98 2.53
N ILE A 90 -1.07 -18.61 1.74
CA ILE A 90 -2.37 -18.04 1.39
C ILE A 90 -3.27 -17.94 2.62
N GLU A 91 -3.35 -18.97 3.46
CA GLU A 91 -4.16 -18.91 4.69
C GLU A 91 -3.64 -17.82 5.64
N GLU A 92 -2.33 -17.76 5.86
CA GLU A 92 -1.70 -16.72 6.69
C GLU A 92 -1.95 -15.31 6.13
N MET A 93 -1.86 -15.12 4.82
CA MET A 93 -2.18 -13.86 4.16
C MET A 93 -3.63 -13.42 4.45
N PHE A 94 -4.61 -14.34 4.35
CA PHE A 94 -6.00 -14.01 4.67
C PHE A 94 -6.23 -13.70 6.15
N VAL A 95 -5.49 -14.33 7.04
CA VAL A 95 -5.48 -13.99 8.47
C VAL A 95 -4.95 -12.58 8.67
N ILE A 96 -3.79 -12.26 8.10
CA ILE A 96 -3.16 -10.93 8.21
C ILE A 96 -4.06 -9.82 7.66
N VAL A 97 -4.60 -10.00 6.46
CA VAL A 97 -5.51 -8.99 5.90
C VAL A 97 -6.73 -8.77 6.80
N THR A 98 -7.27 -9.82 7.39
CA THR A 98 -8.42 -9.69 8.29
C THR A 98 -8.04 -8.97 9.58
N GLN A 99 -6.86 -9.22 10.14
CA GLN A 99 -6.33 -8.50 11.30
C GLN A 99 -6.17 -7.00 11.01
N VAL A 100 -5.57 -6.66 9.88
CA VAL A 100 -5.40 -5.27 9.45
C VAL A 100 -6.74 -4.60 9.17
N MET A 101 -7.68 -5.28 8.50
CA MET A 101 -9.00 -4.73 8.19
C MET A 101 -9.84 -4.50 9.45
N LEU A 102 -9.85 -5.42 10.42
CA LEU A 102 -10.50 -5.19 11.71
C LEU A 102 -9.80 -4.11 12.54
N GLY A 103 -8.51 -3.87 12.26
CA GLY A 103 -7.74 -2.76 12.85
C GLY A 103 -7.98 -1.39 12.23
N ILE A 104 -8.69 -1.29 11.09
CA ILE A 104 -8.83 -0.01 10.37
C ILE A 104 -9.58 1.05 11.19
N GLY A 105 -10.55 0.65 11.99
CA GLY A 105 -11.25 1.55 12.90
C GLY A 105 -10.29 2.20 13.91
N GLU A 106 -9.32 1.44 14.44
CA GLU A 106 -8.27 1.95 15.32
C GLU A 106 -7.46 3.05 14.62
N ILE A 107 -7.02 2.81 13.37
CA ILE A 107 -6.27 3.77 12.58
C ILE A 107 -7.09 5.02 12.26
N ALA A 108 -8.38 4.85 12.00
CA ALA A 108 -9.28 5.93 11.62
C ALA A 108 -9.68 6.86 12.77
N ILE A 109 -9.78 6.36 14.03
CA ILE A 109 -10.38 7.16 15.13
C ILE A 109 -9.49 7.34 16.37
N ARG A 110 -8.50 6.47 16.62
CA ARG A 110 -7.67 6.57 17.84
C ARG A 110 -6.71 7.74 17.78
N SER A 111 -6.24 8.19 18.94
CA SER A 111 -5.36 9.35 19.06
C SER A 111 -3.97 9.13 18.44
N LYS A 112 -3.30 10.23 18.07
CA LYS A 112 -1.91 10.24 17.61
C LYS A 112 -0.97 9.44 18.52
N ARG A 113 -1.03 9.66 19.85
CA ARG A 113 -0.22 8.93 20.85
C ARG A 113 -0.51 7.43 20.85
N HIS A 114 -1.77 7.04 20.64
CA HIS A 114 -2.13 5.63 20.56
C HIS A 114 -1.48 4.97 19.35
N LEU A 115 -1.60 5.58 18.15
CA LEU A 115 -1.02 5.05 16.92
C LEU A 115 0.50 5.00 16.98
N GLN A 116 1.15 5.98 17.61
CA GLN A 116 2.60 5.97 17.85
C GLN A 116 3.04 4.78 18.71
N ARG A 117 2.27 4.42 19.75
CA ARG A 117 2.55 3.22 20.58
C ARG A 117 2.33 1.91 19.82
N ARG A 118 1.47 1.93 18.79
CA ARG A 118 1.14 0.80 17.93
C ARG A 118 2.10 0.66 16.75
N SER A 119 3.17 1.44 16.70
CA SER A 119 4.16 1.41 15.63
C SER A 119 5.57 1.11 16.14
N CYS A 120 6.39 0.57 15.27
CA CYS A 120 7.82 0.35 15.47
C CYS A 120 8.52 0.63 14.15
N PHE A 121 9.64 1.36 14.22
CA PHE A 121 10.45 1.70 13.05
C PHE A 121 11.83 1.07 13.17
N THR A 122 12.34 0.59 12.05
CA THR A 122 13.74 0.16 11.87
C THR A 122 14.29 0.89 10.66
N GLY A 123 15.53 1.42 10.74
CA GLY A 123 16.19 2.12 9.63
C GLY A 123 15.72 3.58 9.42
N LEU A 124 15.09 4.21 10.42
CA LEU A 124 14.62 5.60 10.31
C LEU A 124 15.76 6.59 10.00
N GLU A 125 16.99 6.27 10.39
CA GLU A 125 18.20 7.02 10.09
C GLU A 125 18.46 7.22 8.59
N HIS A 126 17.95 6.34 7.74
CA HIS A 126 18.07 6.49 6.28
C HIS A 126 17.26 7.67 5.76
N ILE A 127 16.09 7.93 6.35
CA ILE A 127 15.28 9.11 6.05
C ILE A 127 16.00 10.38 6.54
N HIS A 128 16.52 10.37 7.77
CA HIS A 128 17.25 11.52 8.34
C HIS A 128 18.47 11.87 7.50
N ARG A 129 19.29 10.88 7.14
CA ARG A 129 20.47 11.07 6.29
C ARG A 129 20.13 11.68 4.93
N ALA A 130 19.05 11.25 4.28
CA ALA A 130 18.63 11.82 3.01
C ALA A 130 18.21 13.30 3.17
N ARG A 131 17.51 13.63 4.25
CA ARG A 131 17.13 15.02 4.57
C ARG A 131 18.34 15.90 4.86
N GLU A 132 19.31 15.43 5.63
CA GLU A 132 20.57 16.12 5.91
C GLU A 132 21.36 16.42 4.63
N GLN A 133 21.25 15.56 3.62
CA GLN A 133 21.82 15.78 2.28
C GLN A 133 20.98 16.74 1.41
N GLY A 134 19.93 17.36 1.95
CA GLY A 134 19.04 18.25 1.22
C GLY A 134 18.19 17.59 0.14
N LYS A 135 18.03 16.26 0.19
CA LYS A 135 17.22 15.50 -0.77
C LYS A 135 15.77 15.42 -0.34
N ASN A 136 14.86 15.54 -1.28
CA ASN A 136 13.50 15.11 -1.09
C ASN A 136 13.44 13.57 -0.99
N ILE A 137 12.31 13.01 -0.60
CA ILE A 137 12.19 11.56 -0.35
C ILE A 137 11.02 11.00 -1.13
N ILE A 138 11.26 9.87 -1.80
CA ILE A 138 10.22 9.00 -2.33
C ILE A 138 10.37 7.65 -1.63
N LEU A 139 9.37 7.26 -0.85
CA LEU A 139 9.29 5.94 -0.25
C LEU A 139 8.81 4.96 -1.32
N LEU A 140 9.60 3.93 -1.59
CA LEU A 140 9.25 2.81 -2.45
C LEU A 140 8.57 1.75 -1.58
N VAL A 141 7.26 1.57 -1.74
CA VAL A 141 6.46 0.73 -0.86
C VAL A 141 5.72 -0.33 -1.68
N PRO A 142 5.97 -1.62 -1.46
CA PRO A 142 5.20 -2.67 -2.13
C PRO A 142 3.78 -2.72 -1.58
N HIS A 143 2.84 -3.28 -2.36
CA HIS A 143 1.49 -3.54 -1.89
C HIS A 143 1.48 -4.60 -0.78
N ALA A 144 1.68 -4.18 0.45
CA ALA A 144 1.52 -4.97 1.66
C ALA A 144 0.20 -4.61 2.35
N TRP A 145 -0.33 -5.52 3.18
CA TRP A 145 -1.62 -5.30 3.83
C TRP A 145 -1.62 -4.08 4.76
N ALA A 146 -0.47 -3.75 5.36
CA ALA A 146 -0.32 -2.64 6.30
C ALA A 146 -0.04 -1.26 5.65
N ILE A 147 -0.12 -1.11 4.32
CA ILE A 147 0.26 0.13 3.61
C ILE A 147 -0.52 1.36 4.08
N ASP A 148 -1.83 1.25 4.24
CA ASP A 148 -2.66 2.38 4.68
C ASP A 148 -2.37 2.77 6.13
N ALA A 149 -2.23 1.77 7.00
CA ALA A 149 -1.90 1.99 8.40
C ALA A 149 -0.53 2.66 8.54
N SER A 150 0.50 2.17 7.84
CA SER A 150 1.84 2.74 7.90
C SER A 150 1.88 4.17 7.34
N GLY A 151 1.17 4.42 6.25
CA GLY A 151 1.01 5.76 5.70
C GLY A 151 0.46 6.75 6.71
N ILE A 152 -0.65 6.40 7.37
CA ILE A 152 -1.27 7.23 8.41
C ILE A 152 -0.36 7.37 9.63
N ILE A 153 0.33 6.31 10.04
CA ILE A 153 1.25 6.31 11.18
C ILE A 153 2.43 7.26 10.95
N LEU A 154 3.04 7.28 9.76
CA LEU A 154 4.11 8.20 9.43
C LEU A 154 3.73 9.66 9.68
N HIS A 155 2.51 10.08 9.34
CA HIS A 155 2.01 11.41 9.67
C HIS A 155 1.97 11.68 11.17
N THR A 156 1.67 10.67 11.99
CA THR A 156 1.65 10.83 13.45
C THR A 156 3.04 11.07 14.02
N HIS A 157 4.09 10.72 13.31
CA HIS A 157 5.49 10.96 13.67
C HIS A 157 6.10 12.23 13.04
N GLY A 158 5.26 13.09 12.46
CA GLY A 158 5.73 14.35 11.84
C GLY A 158 6.40 14.14 10.47
N MET A 159 6.08 13.04 9.81
CA MET A 159 6.57 12.71 8.48
C MET A 159 5.42 12.88 7.47
N PRO A 160 5.23 14.09 6.90
CA PRO A 160 4.15 14.36 5.98
C PRO A 160 4.34 13.58 4.68
N MET A 161 3.24 13.03 4.15
CA MET A 161 3.28 12.22 2.95
C MET A 161 2.26 12.65 1.92
N THR A 162 2.61 12.38 0.66
CA THR A 162 1.74 12.52 -0.48
C THR A 162 1.68 11.21 -1.27
N SER A 163 0.51 10.81 -1.76
CA SER A 163 0.32 9.58 -2.52
C SER A 163 -0.67 9.77 -3.67
N MET A 164 -0.53 8.92 -4.68
CA MET A 164 -1.52 8.78 -5.75
C MET A 164 -2.43 7.58 -5.46
N TYR A 165 -3.71 7.70 -5.81
CA TYR A 165 -4.66 6.62 -5.60
C TYR A 165 -5.74 6.57 -6.70
N ASN A 166 -6.42 5.44 -6.79
CA ASN A 166 -7.61 5.30 -7.61
C ASN A 166 -8.84 5.46 -6.69
N PRO A 167 -9.78 6.38 -7.00
CA PRO A 167 -11.02 6.53 -6.23
C PRO A 167 -11.82 5.22 -6.18
N HIS A 168 -12.41 4.94 -5.04
CA HIS A 168 -13.22 3.74 -4.86
C HIS A 168 -14.58 3.90 -5.57
N ARG A 169 -15.09 2.81 -6.18
CA ARG A 169 -16.38 2.86 -6.92
C ARG A 169 -17.57 3.24 -6.05
N ASN A 170 -17.56 2.85 -4.77
CA ASN A 170 -18.60 3.27 -3.83
C ASN A 170 -18.20 4.61 -3.19
N PRO A 171 -18.96 5.69 -3.38
CA PRO A 171 -18.56 7.03 -2.95
C PRO A 171 -18.51 7.19 -1.42
N LEU A 172 -19.33 6.46 -0.65
CA LEU A 172 -19.22 6.45 0.82
C LEU A 172 -17.91 5.80 1.28
N VAL A 173 -17.54 4.67 0.68
CA VAL A 173 -16.29 3.98 1.01
C VAL A 173 -15.10 4.85 0.61
N ASP A 174 -15.15 5.52 -0.54
CA ASP A 174 -14.13 6.45 -1.00
C ASP A 174 -13.94 7.62 -0.02
N TRP A 175 -15.05 8.22 0.40
CA TRP A 175 -15.05 9.29 1.40
C TRP A 175 -14.41 8.85 2.73
N LEU A 176 -14.83 7.70 3.26
CA LEU A 176 -14.31 7.16 4.52
C LEU A 176 -12.81 6.84 4.46
N TRP A 177 -12.39 6.21 3.37
CA TRP A 177 -10.99 5.83 3.17
C TRP A 177 -10.09 7.06 3.05
N THR A 178 -10.55 8.06 2.29
CA THR A 178 -9.83 9.32 2.12
C THR A 178 -9.80 10.12 3.43
N PHE A 179 -10.92 10.16 4.16
CA PHE A 179 -10.97 10.76 5.50
C PHE A 179 -9.92 10.15 6.44
N ALA A 180 -9.83 8.83 6.51
CA ALA A 180 -8.86 8.14 7.35
C ALA A 180 -7.41 8.47 6.93
N ARG A 181 -7.09 8.43 5.63
CA ARG A 181 -5.77 8.72 5.09
C ARG A 181 -5.33 10.18 5.30
N GLN A 182 -6.26 11.11 5.28
CA GLN A 182 -5.97 12.54 5.43
C GLN A 182 -6.02 13.04 6.87
N ARG A 183 -6.48 12.21 7.80
CA ARG A 183 -6.75 12.60 9.18
C ARG A 183 -5.61 13.33 9.90
N PHE A 184 -4.37 13.02 9.57
CA PHE A 184 -3.17 13.64 10.17
C PHE A 184 -2.35 14.46 9.17
N GLY A 185 -2.98 14.90 8.07
CA GLY A 185 -2.36 15.78 7.07
C GLY A 185 -1.90 15.09 5.79
N GLY A 186 -2.32 13.82 5.55
CA GLY A 186 -2.04 13.12 4.29
C GLY A 186 -2.60 13.83 3.08
N LYS A 187 -1.86 13.83 1.97
CA LYS A 187 -2.29 14.43 0.71
C LYS A 187 -2.46 13.34 -0.34
N MET A 188 -3.69 13.23 -0.86
CA MET A 188 -4.06 12.21 -1.82
C MET A 188 -4.33 12.83 -3.18
N HIS A 189 -3.77 12.25 -4.25
CA HIS A 189 -3.99 12.71 -5.62
C HIS A 189 -4.60 11.59 -6.45
N ALA A 190 -5.70 11.89 -7.11
CA ALA A 190 -6.30 10.93 -8.04
C ALA A 190 -5.37 10.72 -9.23
N ARG A 191 -5.10 9.47 -9.61
CA ARG A 191 -4.18 9.11 -10.71
C ARG A 191 -4.57 9.74 -12.05
N GLN A 192 -5.86 9.94 -12.29
CA GLN A 192 -6.37 10.61 -13.49
C GLN A 192 -5.87 12.05 -13.65
N ASN A 193 -5.42 12.70 -12.57
CA ASN A 193 -4.85 14.05 -12.60
C ASN A 193 -3.35 14.04 -12.98
N GLY A 194 -2.79 12.89 -13.28
CA GLY A 194 -1.38 12.71 -13.63
C GLY A 194 -0.44 12.83 -12.42
N ILE A 195 0.87 12.74 -12.70
CA ILE A 195 1.91 12.72 -11.67
C ILE A 195 2.32 14.11 -11.14
N LYS A 196 1.99 15.19 -11.86
CA LYS A 196 2.45 16.54 -11.52
C LYS A 196 2.09 16.99 -10.09
N PRO A 197 0.85 16.80 -9.58
CA PRO A 197 0.50 17.18 -8.22
C PRO A 197 1.35 16.44 -7.17
N PHE A 198 1.57 15.13 -7.35
CA PHE A 198 2.43 14.33 -6.50
C PHE A 198 3.86 14.88 -6.46
N LEU A 199 4.48 15.12 -7.63
CA LEU A 199 5.83 15.68 -7.73
C LEU A 199 5.95 17.05 -7.06
N ASN A 200 4.94 17.91 -7.19
CA ASN A 200 4.93 19.22 -6.58
C ASN A 200 4.99 19.14 -5.04
N HIS A 201 4.22 18.23 -4.44
CA HIS A 201 4.24 18.02 -3.00
C HIS A 201 5.56 17.40 -2.52
N VAL A 202 6.14 16.47 -3.28
CA VAL A 202 7.48 15.95 -2.96
C VAL A 202 8.52 17.07 -2.97
N LYS A 203 8.48 17.99 -3.95
CA LYS A 203 9.37 19.16 -4.00
C LYS A 203 9.16 20.16 -2.85
N GLN A 204 7.97 20.15 -2.24
CA GLN A 204 7.64 20.99 -1.07
C GLN A 204 8.07 20.35 0.27
N GLY A 205 8.66 19.14 0.24
CA GLY A 205 9.18 18.45 1.41
C GLY A 205 8.27 17.33 1.96
N ASP A 206 7.11 17.07 1.34
CA ASP A 206 6.35 15.87 1.66
C ASP A 206 7.08 14.62 1.13
N MET A 207 7.00 13.52 1.84
CA MET A 207 7.54 12.25 1.34
C MET A 207 6.56 11.65 0.33
N GLY A 208 7.04 11.33 -0.87
CA GLY A 208 6.25 10.62 -1.87
C GLY A 208 6.04 9.18 -1.44
N TYR A 209 4.79 8.73 -1.32
CA TYR A 209 4.44 7.33 -1.03
C TYR A 209 4.12 6.63 -2.35
N TYR A 210 5.08 5.90 -2.90
CA TYR A 210 5.03 5.34 -4.25
C TYR A 210 4.93 3.83 -4.22
N LEU A 211 3.89 3.29 -4.85
CA LEU A 211 3.62 1.85 -4.96
C LEU A 211 3.97 1.40 -6.40
N PRO A 212 5.08 0.66 -6.58
CA PRO A 212 5.63 0.37 -7.91
C PRO A 212 5.11 -0.90 -8.56
N ASP A 213 4.42 -1.75 -7.83
CA ASP A 213 4.26 -3.17 -8.12
C ASP A 213 2.93 -3.58 -8.76
N GLU A 214 2.13 -2.62 -9.23
CA GLU A 214 1.01 -2.90 -10.13
C GLU A 214 1.47 -3.15 -11.57
N ASP A 215 0.73 -3.96 -12.31
CA ASP A 215 0.96 -4.25 -13.73
C ASP A 215 0.08 -3.34 -14.61
N TYR A 216 0.71 -2.40 -15.31
CA TYR A 216 0.05 -1.39 -16.15
C TYR A 216 0.00 -1.73 -17.65
N GLY A 217 0.39 -2.95 -18.02
CA GLY A 217 0.41 -3.39 -19.42
C GLY A 217 1.76 -3.18 -20.10
N ALA A 218 1.92 -3.81 -21.26
CA ALA A 218 3.19 -3.85 -22.00
C ALA A 218 3.64 -2.46 -22.50
N GLU A 219 2.68 -1.62 -22.89
CA GLU A 219 2.99 -0.30 -23.48
C GLU A 219 3.67 0.67 -22.52
N LEU A 220 3.43 0.52 -21.21
CA LEU A 220 3.97 1.41 -20.18
C LEU A 220 5.11 0.78 -19.38
N SER A 221 5.46 -0.47 -19.67
CA SER A 221 6.32 -1.28 -18.81
C SER A 221 7.50 -1.86 -19.56
N VAL A 222 8.56 -2.16 -18.83
CA VAL A 222 9.65 -3.03 -19.26
C VAL A 222 9.48 -4.41 -18.62
N PHE A 223 9.94 -5.46 -19.30
CA PHE A 223 9.89 -6.81 -18.78
C PHE A 223 11.21 -7.16 -18.11
N VAL A 224 11.21 -7.16 -16.81
CA VAL A 224 12.37 -7.49 -15.97
C VAL A 224 12.06 -8.63 -15.03
N ASP A 225 13.09 -9.30 -14.54
CA ASP A 225 12.95 -10.41 -13.60
C ASP A 225 12.18 -10.01 -12.34
N PHE A 226 11.37 -10.94 -11.86
CA PHE A 226 10.62 -10.85 -10.61
C PHE A 226 10.50 -12.25 -10.01
N PHE A 227 11.22 -12.53 -8.95
CA PHE A 227 11.43 -13.88 -8.40
C PHE A 227 11.91 -14.87 -9.47
N ALA A 228 11.28 -16.03 -9.56
CA ALA A 228 11.62 -17.04 -10.57
C ALA A 228 10.95 -16.83 -11.95
N THR A 229 10.34 -15.68 -12.18
CA THR A 229 9.65 -15.32 -13.43
C THR A 229 10.04 -13.89 -13.86
N TYR A 230 9.27 -13.31 -14.75
CA TYR A 230 9.39 -11.91 -15.15
C TYR A 230 8.08 -11.16 -14.91
N LYS A 231 8.16 -9.84 -14.83
CA LYS A 231 7.01 -8.95 -14.60
C LYS A 231 7.11 -7.73 -15.52
N ALA A 232 5.95 -7.27 -16.01
CA ALA A 232 5.83 -5.96 -16.63
C ALA A 232 5.90 -4.90 -15.51
N THR A 233 7.03 -4.17 -15.45
CA THR A 233 7.36 -3.21 -14.38
C THR A 233 7.49 -1.81 -14.97
N LEU A 234 6.90 -0.80 -14.29
CA LEU A 234 7.02 0.60 -14.72
C LEU A 234 8.47 1.07 -14.56
N PRO A 235 9.11 1.58 -15.64
CA PRO A 235 10.53 1.97 -15.60
C PRO A 235 10.75 3.41 -15.09
N GLY A 236 9.71 4.11 -14.68
CA GLY A 236 9.73 5.57 -14.48
C GLY A 236 10.36 6.09 -13.20
N ILE A 237 10.76 5.25 -12.25
CA ILE A 237 11.17 5.70 -10.91
C ILE A 237 12.40 6.61 -10.94
N ASN A 238 13.40 6.33 -11.76
CA ASN A 238 14.60 7.16 -11.89
C ASN A 238 14.26 8.56 -12.39
N LYS A 239 13.41 8.65 -13.43
CA LYS A 239 12.93 9.93 -13.96
C LYS A 239 12.14 10.73 -12.92
N ILE A 240 11.25 10.07 -12.17
CA ILE A 240 10.46 10.65 -11.09
C ILE A 240 11.40 11.19 -10.00
N ALA A 241 12.38 10.40 -9.57
CA ALA A 241 13.35 10.77 -8.54
C ALA A 241 14.19 11.98 -8.96
N ARG A 242 14.70 12.00 -10.19
CA ARG A 242 15.46 13.15 -10.74
C ARG A 242 14.61 14.42 -10.81
N LEU A 243 13.38 14.31 -11.33
CA LEU A 243 12.46 15.46 -11.41
C LEU A 243 12.12 16.04 -10.03
N ALA A 244 12.03 15.19 -9.02
CA ALA A 244 11.74 15.58 -7.65
C ALA A 244 12.98 15.95 -6.83
N LYS A 245 14.21 15.74 -7.36
CA LYS A 245 15.48 15.81 -6.61
C LYS A 245 15.41 14.94 -5.34
N ALA A 246 14.86 13.72 -5.45
CA ALA A 246 14.54 12.85 -4.35
C ALA A 246 15.48 11.64 -4.28
N ALA A 247 15.77 11.19 -3.06
CA ALA A 247 16.26 9.87 -2.78
C ALA A 247 15.08 8.88 -2.82
N VAL A 248 15.25 7.74 -3.43
CA VAL A 248 14.28 6.64 -3.39
C VAL A 248 14.69 5.70 -2.26
N ILE A 249 13.82 5.56 -1.28
CA ILE A 249 14.07 4.79 -0.05
C ILE A 249 13.04 3.67 0.05
N PRO A 250 13.45 2.39 -0.01
CA PRO A 250 12.54 1.27 0.19
C PRO A 250 11.96 1.28 1.60
N MET A 251 10.65 1.03 1.72
CA MET A 251 9.95 0.95 2.99
C MET A 251 8.97 -0.21 2.99
N PHE A 252 9.05 -1.07 3.98
CA PHE A 252 8.31 -2.31 4.08
C PHE A 252 7.41 -2.33 5.32
N PRO A 253 6.11 -2.08 5.15
CA PRO A 253 5.15 -2.11 6.24
C PRO A 253 4.62 -3.53 6.45
N ARG A 254 4.60 -3.98 7.70
CA ARG A 254 3.97 -5.24 8.11
C ARG A 254 3.18 -5.09 9.40
N TYR A 255 2.22 -5.96 9.60
CA TYR A 255 1.52 -6.10 10.87
C TYR A 255 2.02 -7.32 11.63
N ASN A 256 2.47 -7.12 12.86
CA ASN A 256 2.91 -8.19 13.74
C ASN A 256 1.83 -8.48 14.80
N ALA A 257 1.11 -9.58 14.65
CA ALA A 257 0.02 -9.96 15.56
C ALA A 257 0.52 -10.36 16.96
N LEU A 258 1.78 -10.77 17.13
CA LEU A 258 2.34 -11.12 18.44
C LEU A 258 2.52 -9.88 19.31
N SER A 259 3.12 -8.83 18.73
CA SER A 259 3.33 -7.54 19.40
C SER A 259 2.12 -6.61 19.29
N GLY A 260 1.24 -6.85 18.34
CA GLY A 260 0.14 -5.97 17.95
C GLY A 260 0.60 -4.67 17.31
N LYS A 261 1.78 -4.61 16.73
CA LYS A 261 2.35 -3.39 16.17
C LYS A 261 2.39 -3.43 14.64
N TYR A 262 2.29 -2.24 14.07
CA TYR A 262 2.68 -1.99 12.69
C TYR A 262 4.19 -1.75 12.67
N GLU A 263 4.92 -2.65 12.06
CA GLU A 263 6.36 -2.59 11.93
C GLU A 263 6.69 -1.99 10.57
N ILE A 264 7.52 -0.95 10.56
CA ILE A 264 7.90 -0.20 9.37
C ILE A 264 9.41 -0.27 9.25
N GLU A 265 9.86 -1.09 8.31
CA GLU A 265 11.26 -1.29 8.01
C GLU A 265 11.67 -0.39 6.84
N ILE A 266 12.76 0.34 7.00
CA ILE A 266 13.24 1.34 6.05
C ILE A 266 14.67 0.98 5.68
N HIS A 267 14.92 0.79 4.41
CA HIS A 267 16.23 0.43 3.88
C HIS A 267 17.05 1.67 3.47
N PRO A 268 18.36 1.52 3.20
CA PRO A 268 19.16 2.59 2.62
C PRO A 268 18.57 3.10 1.30
N ALA A 269 18.86 4.36 0.97
CA ALA A 269 18.47 4.93 -0.32
C ALA A 269 19.06 4.13 -1.48
N MET A 270 18.22 3.80 -2.46
CA MET A 270 18.63 3.05 -3.64
C MET A 270 19.56 3.88 -4.54
N THR A 271 20.55 3.22 -5.10
CA THR A 271 21.29 3.74 -6.26
C THR A 271 20.59 3.28 -7.53
N LEU A 272 19.95 4.20 -8.23
CA LEU A 272 19.20 3.90 -9.44
C LEU A 272 20.06 4.13 -10.69
N SER A 273 20.09 3.16 -11.59
CA SER A 273 20.70 3.29 -12.92
C SER A 273 19.92 4.28 -13.80
N ASP A 274 20.60 4.89 -14.75
CA ASP A 274 19.95 5.67 -15.81
C ASP A 274 19.24 4.77 -16.84
N ASP A 275 19.63 3.50 -16.92
CA ASP A 275 18.95 2.48 -17.71
C ASP A 275 17.60 2.13 -17.04
N PRO A 276 16.47 2.29 -17.75
CA PRO A 276 15.14 2.03 -17.22
C PRO A 276 14.91 0.57 -16.81
N GLU A 277 15.50 -0.41 -17.50
CA GLU A 277 15.35 -1.83 -17.18
C GLU A 277 16.11 -2.18 -15.91
N GLN A 278 17.35 -1.69 -15.77
CA GLN A 278 18.15 -1.89 -14.57
C GLN A 278 17.50 -1.21 -13.34
N ALA A 279 16.95 -0.01 -13.51
CA ALA A 279 16.23 0.67 -12.45
C ALA A 279 14.97 -0.09 -12.03
N ALA A 280 14.20 -0.61 -12.99
CA ALA A 280 13.02 -1.44 -12.74
C ALA A 280 13.39 -2.77 -12.05
N ARG A 281 14.49 -3.41 -12.48
CA ARG A 281 14.99 -4.64 -11.84
C ARG A 281 15.44 -4.39 -10.40
N ALA A 282 16.13 -3.29 -10.14
CA ALA A 282 16.54 -2.92 -8.79
C ALA A 282 15.33 -2.72 -7.85
N MET A 283 14.26 -2.08 -8.32
CA MET A 283 13.01 -1.99 -7.56
C MET A 283 12.41 -3.36 -7.24
N ASN A 284 12.35 -4.24 -8.23
CA ASN A 284 11.83 -5.60 -8.02
C ASN A 284 12.67 -6.35 -6.99
N GLN A 285 14.00 -6.21 -7.00
CA GLN A 285 14.90 -6.86 -6.02
C GLN A 285 14.60 -6.44 -4.58
N GLU A 286 14.33 -5.15 -4.35
CA GLU A 286 13.94 -4.67 -3.02
C GLU A 286 12.61 -5.30 -2.57
N ILE A 287 11.62 -5.38 -3.47
CA ILE A 287 10.34 -6.03 -3.17
C ILE A 287 10.54 -7.52 -2.88
N GLU A 288 11.36 -8.21 -3.69
CA GLU A 288 11.68 -9.63 -3.52
C GLU A 288 12.32 -9.92 -2.15
N SER A 289 13.23 -9.06 -1.69
CA SER A 289 13.89 -9.23 -0.40
C SER A 289 12.88 -9.21 0.76
N PHE A 290 11.99 -8.22 0.77
CA PHE A 290 10.91 -8.11 1.75
C PHE A 290 9.93 -9.27 1.69
N VAL A 291 9.46 -9.60 0.49
CA VAL A 291 8.45 -10.63 0.29
C VAL A 291 9.01 -12.02 0.63
N THR A 292 10.27 -12.29 0.32
CA THR A 292 10.92 -13.54 0.69
C THR A 292 10.99 -13.72 2.22
N ALA A 293 11.27 -12.65 2.95
CA ALA A 293 11.31 -12.67 4.41
C ALA A 293 9.92 -12.81 5.06
N THR A 294 8.89 -12.23 4.45
CA THR A 294 7.54 -12.17 5.02
C THR A 294 6.44 -12.35 3.95
N PRO A 295 6.37 -13.50 3.29
CA PRO A 295 5.55 -13.67 2.09
C PRO A 295 4.04 -13.45 2.31
N ALA A 296 3.52 -13.78 3.48
CA ALA A 296 2.11 -13.60 3.81
C ALA A 296 1.68 -12.12 4.00
N GLN A 297 2.65 -11.19 4.16
CA GLN A 297 2.37 -9.76 4.28
C GLN A 297 2.07 -9.10 2.92
N TYR A 298 2.46 -9.72 1.81
CA TYR A 298 2.30 -9.19 0.46
C TYR A 298 0.91 -9.46 -0.13
N VAL A 299 0.42 -8.55 -0.98
CA VAL A 299 -0.94 -8.61 -1.54
C VAL A 299 -1.00 -9.52 -2.78
N TRP A 300 -0.83 -10.82 -2.58
CA TRP A 300 -0.83 -11.83 -3.66
C TRP A 300 -2.13 -11.94 -4.45
N ILE A 301 -3.22 -11.34 -3.99
CA ILE A 301 -4.52 -11.35 -4.70
C ILE A 301 -4.58 -10.39 -5.90
N LEU A 302 -3.57 -9.53 -6.08
CA LEU A 302 -3.45 -8.67 -7.26
C LEU A 302 -3.05 -9.50 -8.48
N ARG A 303 -3.40 -9.01 -9.67
CA ARG A 303 -2.95 -9.62 -10.94
C ARG A 303 -1.54 -9.09 -11.28
N LEU A 304 -0.55 -9.47 -10.45
CA LEU A 304 0.83 -8.96 -10.51
C LEU A 304 1.56 -9.29 -11.81
N LEU A 305 1.20 -10.41 -12.42
CA LEU A 305 1.80 -10.98 -13.63
C LEU A 305 0.80 -10.99 -14.80
N LYS A 306 -0.11 -10.01 -14.84
CA LYS A 306 -1.21 -9.94 -15.81
C LYS A 306 -0.69 -9.86 -17.25
N THR A 307 0.37 -9.10 -17.45
CA THR A 307 0.92 -8.87 -18.79
C THR A 307 2.05 -9.85 -19.04
N ARG A 308 1.82 -10.76 -19.99
CA ARG A 308 2.80 -11.75 -20.42
C ARG A 308 3.32 -11.40 -21.83
N LYS A 309 4.61 -11.76 -22.12
CA LYS A 309 5.24 -11.49 -23.41
C LYS A 309 4.54 -12.18 -24.58
N ASP A 310 3.94 -13.35 -24.29
CA ASP A 310 3.20 -14.17 -25.27
C ASP A 310 1.71 -13.85 -25.34
N GLY A 311 1.23 -12.86 -24.58
CA GLY A 311 -0.17 -12.45 -24.53
C GLY A 311 -1.10 -13.41 -23.77
N THR A 312 -0.58 -14.44 -23.11
CA THR A 312 -1.42 -15.37 -22.34
C THR A 312 -2.03 -14.73 -21.11
N ASP A 313 -3.29 -15.08 -20.80
CA ASP A 313 -3.92 -14.74 -19.50
C ASP A 313 -3.74 -15.89 -18.52
N ILE A 314 -2.72 -15.82 -17.69
CA ILE A 314 -2.45 -16.86 -16.69
C ILE A 314 -3.46 -16.91 -15.55
N TYR A 315 -4.41 -15.97 -15.46
CA TYR A 315 -5.47 -15.92 -14.46
C TYR A 315 -6.85 -16.31 -15.00
N ALA A 316 -6.92 -16.80 -16.24
CA ALA A 316 -8.17 -17.25 -16.86
C ALA A 316 -8.79 -18.45 -16.15
#